data_939e225debf9633f060b90873227e2b8
#
_entry.id   939e225debf9633f060b90873227e2b8
#
_cell.length_a   1.000
_cell.length_b   1.000
_cell.length_c   1.000
_cell.angle_alpha   90.00
_cell.angle_beta   90.00
_cell.angle_gamma   90.00
#
_symmetry.space_group_name_H-M   'P 1'
#
loop_
_entity.id
_entity.type
_entity.pdbx_description
1 polymer ?
#
loop_
_entity_poly.entity_id
_entity_poly.type
_entity_poly.pdbx_seq_one_letter_code
_entity_poly.pdbx_strand_id
1 'polypeptide(L)'
;MKFLPLALGLTLTATTAALAQQPAGYRINLDFARVANDRVKVVVNTPVILEEQATYVMPAVVPGSYSKKDYGRFITSFKAFDKNGKALKVRNDGPNLFVISNARQLARLEYLVDDTWDAKQDDQFIFQPGGTNIDAGRSFTLNHYGFYGYFEGYKLQPYEVSIAKPADLYGATALLVRRESATRDVLTAPDYVTLADGPVLYARPDTVSFSTGGARISVAVVSETGAVKAAEISRMLRPMSEALTKYFGKMPVPRYQFLFYFPSLDSPLSSEKGGYGAMEHSYSSLYFLPEIPDPARLQSMVLEVASHEFLHMLAPLNIHSREIGDFDFRSPKMSQHLWLYEGVTEYVAQQVQVQAGLISPAEFQERMKAKIDKADTYGPPVSFTEMSRRILEPPYKDMYENVYNKGALLGLLLDIRLRELSQGRQTLRDVLLALREKYGPTRSFDDDALIPEIVALTSPEIGTFFRRYVQGAEPLPLAEYFGKMGWRYQPTAPARIKAFGKLGFAYDQNLDQFRAAQTQADQNAFGLAEGDVIVAVDGQPLTMQNAEQLLRPVVEPATAAAVRLRFRHGSGPVQEREAVPREFEVEVKNLVETLPTATPAQQQLQHALLKG
;
A
#
# COMPACT_ATOMS: atom_id res chain seq x y z
N MET A 1 -56.86 -49.68 59.07
CA MET A 1 -55.77 -48.65 58.98
C MET A 1 -55.75 -48.24 57.51
N LYS A 2 -56.19 -46.98 57.23
CA LYS A 2 -56.25 -46.45 55.85
C LYS A 2 -55.05 -45.54 55.68
N PHE A 3 -54.17 -45.79 54.70
CA PHE A 3 -53.12 -44.92 54.31
C PHE A 3 -53.61 -43.97 53.22
N LEU A 4 -53.41 -42.65 53.50
CA LEU A 4 -53.61 -41.54 52.53
C LEU A 4 -52.32 -41.28 51.82
N PRO A 5 -52.24 -41.09 50.50
CA PRO A 5 -51.06 -40.60 49.85
C PRO A 5 -51.07 -39.07 49.79
N LEU A 6 -49.96 -38.49 50.25
CA LEU A 6 -49.66 -37.02 50.18
C LEU A 6 -49.12 -36.72 48.76
N ALA A 7 -49.84 -35.95 47.99
CA ALA A 7 -49.43 -35.48 46.69
C ALA A 7 -48.59 -34.18 46.88
N LEU A 8 -47.28 -34.23 46.59
CA LEU A 8 -46.38 -33.07 46.58
C LEU A 8 -46.43 -32.41 45.20
N GLY A 9 -47.10 -31.26 45.12
CA GLY A 9 -47.15 -30.45 43.89
C GLY A 9 -45.85 -29.67 43.73
N LEU A 10 -45.03 -30.02 42.71
CA LEU A 10 -43.88 -29.25 42.25
C LEU A 10 -44.38 -28.12 41.33
N THR A 11 -44.40 -26.87 41.83
CA THR A 11 -44.57 -25.68 40.98
C THR A 11 -43.25 -25.35 40.31
N LEU A 12 -43.12 -25.66 39.00
CA LEU A 12 -42.04 -25.16 38.14
C LEU A 12 -42.27 -23.66 37.89
N THR A 13 -41.52 -22.82 38.54
CA THR A 13 -41.37 -21.40 38.12
C THR A 13 -40.42 -21.33 36.94
N ALA A 14 -40.95 -21.16 35.72
CA ALA A 14 -40.19 -20.85 34.55
C ALA A 14 -39.65 -19.41 34.64
N THR A 15 -38.42 -19.27 35.07
CA THR A 15 -37.66 -18.01 34.89
C THR A 15 -37.35 -17.85 33.42
N THR A 16 -38.12 -17.03 32.71
CA THR A 16 -37.77 -16.49 31.41
C THR A 16 -36.55 -15.59 31.61
N ALA A 17 -35.37 -16.11 31.29
CA ALA A 17 -34.19 -15.29 31.13
C ALA A 17 -34.49 -14.33 29.95
N ALA A 18 -34.72 -13.07 30.25
CA ALA A 18 -34.72 -12.02 29.25
C ALA A 18 -33.33 -12.00 28.62
N LEU A 19 -33.21 -12.52 27.41
CA LEU A 19 -32.03 -12.27 26.56
C LEU A 19 -31.88 -10.75 26.48
N ALA A 20 -30.86 -10.23 27.11
CA ALA A 20 -30.48 -8.83 26.96
C ALA A 20 -30.30 -8.59 25.45
N GLN A 21 -31.21 -7.85 24.86
CA GLN A 21 -31.13 -7.41 23.48
C GLN A 21 -29.84 -6.60 23.39
N GLN A 22 -28.83 -7.10 22.64
CA GLN A 22 -27.65 -6.31 22.35
C GLN A 22 -28.09 -4.97 21.77
N PRO A 23 -27.47 -3.84 22.17
CA PRO A 23 -27.80 -2.54 21.59
C PRO A 23 -27.69 -2.65 20.08
N ALA A 24 -28.72 -2.24 19.36
CA ALA A 24 -28.77 -2.32 17.92
C ALA A 24 -27.67 -1.42 17.35
N GLY A 25 -26.61 -2.01 16.79
CA GLY A 25 -25.53 -1.31 16.10
C GLY A 25 -26.01 -0.68 14.79
N TYR A 26 -25.07 -0.32 13.93
CA TYR A 26 -25.37 0.19 12.61
C TYR A 26 -25.87 -0.92 11.68
N ARG A 27 -26.94 -0.65 10.92
CA ARG A 27 -27.40 -1.51 9.82
C ARG A 27 -27.42 -0.68 8.55
N ILE A 28 -26.56 -1.03 7.61
CA ILE A 28 -26.33 -0.29 6.38
C ILE A 28 -26.88 -1.10 5.20
N ASN A 29 -27.52 -0.41 4.26
CA ASN A 29 -27.99 -1.02 3.02
C ASN A 29 -27.39 -0.28 1.83
N LEU A 30 -26.74 -1.03 0.93
CA LEU A 30 -26.22 -0.58 -0.36
C LEU A 30 -26.95 -1.35 -1.47
N ASP A 31 -27.16 -0.69 -2.61
CA ASP A 31 -27.77 -1.32 -3.77
C ASP A 31 -26.89 -1.13 -5.02
N PHE A 32 -25.99 -2.08 -5.28
CA PHE A 32 -25.14 -2.12 -6.46
C PHE A 32 -25.87 -2.63 -7.71
N ALA A 33 -27.09 -3.17 -7.56
CA ALA A 33 -27.92 -3.55 -8.70
C ALA A 33 -28.65 -2.34 -9.32
N ARG A 34 -28.71 -1.19 -8.60
CA ARG A 34 -29.42 0.03 -9.02
C ARG A 34 -28.55 1.25 -8.88
N VAL A 35 -27.43 1.26 -9.60
CA VAL A 35 -26.58 2.45 -9.72
C VAL A 35 -27.18 3.42 -10.73
N ALA A 36 -27.21 4.70 -10.40
CA ALA A 36 -27.70 5.74 -11.29
C ALA A 36 -26.76 6.95 -11.25
N ASN A 37 -26.36 7.44 -12.41
CA ASN A 37 -25.44 8.57 -12.56
C ASN A 37 -24.14 8.37 -11.75
N ASP A 38 -23.63 7.17 -11.79
CA ASP A 38 -22.38 6.78 -11.13
C ASP A 38 -22.38 6.95 -9.61
N ARG A 39 -23.56 6.83 -8.99
CA ARG A 39 -23.76 7.00 -7.55
C ARG A 39 -24.51 5.85 -6.93
N VAL A 40 -24.09 5.48 -5.74
CA VAL A 40 -24.74 4.48 -4.90
C VAL A 40 -25.54 5.17 -3.80
N LYS A 41 -26.80 4.75 -3.64
CA LYS A 41 -27.61 5.15 -2.49
C LYS A 41 -27.19 4.37 -1.26
N VAL A 42 -26.87 5.09 -0.19
CA VAL A 42 -26.58 4.55 1.13
C VAL A 42 -27.73 4.84 2.07
N VAL A 43 -28.19 3.80 2.78
CA VAL A 43 -29.18 3.90 3.86
C VAL A 43 -28.56 3.37 5.13
N VAL A 44 -28.40 4.21 6.15
CA VAL A 44 -27.85 3.85 7.46
C VAL A 44 -28.97 3.87 8.48
N ASN A 45 -29.38 2.69 9.00
CA ASN A 45 -30.17 2.62 10.21
C ASN A 45 -29.21 2.74 11.39
N THR A 46 -29.43 3.73 12.24
CA THR A 46 -28.48 4.17 13.26
C THR A 46 -28.62 3.37 14.55
N PRO A 47 -27.58 3.26 15.37
CA PRO A 47 -27.76 2.86 16.77
C PRO A 47 -28.64 3.89 17.50
N VAL A 48 -29.08 3.55 18.71
CA VAL A 48 -29.82 4.48 19.56
C VAL A 48 -28.89 5.61 19.99
N ILE A 49 -29.18 6.83 19.57
CA ILE A 49 -28.43 8.05 19.93
C ILE A 49 -29.05 8.65 21.21
N LEU A 50 -28.22 8.92 22.20
CA LEU A 50 -28.68 9.42 23.51
C LEU A 50 -28.60 10.94 23.62
N GLU A 51 -27.80 11.58 22.79
CA GLU A 51 -27.58 13.02 22.77
C GLU A 51 -28.69 13.75 22.02
N GLU A 52 -28.98 15.00 22.40
CA GLU A 52 -29.91 15.87 21.66
C GLU A 52 -29.35 16.32 20.32
N GLN A 53 -28.03 16.45 20.25
CA GLN A 53 -27.30 16.76 19.03
C GLN A 53 -26.21 15.70 18.82
N ALA A 54 -26.09 15.15 17.62
CA ALA A 54 -25.07 14.18 17.26
C ALA A 54 -24.36 14.54 15.97
N THR A 55 -23.08 14.24 15.89
CA THR A 55 -22.24 14.46 14.69
C THR A 55 -21.96 13.13 14.01
N TYR A 56 -22.43 13.00 12.76
CA TYR A 56 -22.00 11.90 11.88
C TYR A 56 -20.72 12.30 11.17
N VAL A 57 -19.70 11.47 11.29
CA VAL A 57 -18.33 11.73 10.81
C VAL A 57 -18.04 10.84 9.62
N MET A 58 -17.72 11.45 8.48
CA MET A 58 -17.02 10.78 7.39
C MET A 58 -15.51 10.97 7.57
N PRO A 59 -14.67 9.95 7.29
CA PRO A 59 -13.23 10.08 7.44
C PRO A 59 -12.61 11.21 6.63
N ALA A 60 -11.73 11.96 7.27
CA ALA A 60 -10.84 12.91 6.61
C ALA A 60 -9.52 12.24 6.23
N VAL A 61 -9.03 11.35 7.09
CA VAL A 61 -7.79 10.58 6.92
C VAL A 61 -8.09 9.12 7.29
N VAL A 62 -7.44 8.19 6.62
CA VAL A 62 -7.51 6.76 6.94
C VAL A 62 -6.11 6.21 7.19
N PRO A 63 -5.96 5.14 8.00
CA PRO A 63 -4.67 4.46 8.17
C PRO A 63 -4.06 4.09 6.81
N GLY A 64 -2.74 4.12 6.70
CA GLY A 64 -2.01 3.82 5.46
C GLY A 64 -1.98 4.94 4.41
N SER A 65 -2.90 5.92 4.44
CA SER A 65 -2.96 6.94 3.38
C SER A 65 -2.02 8.14 3.57
N TYR A 66 -1.58 8.43 4.79
CA TYR A 66 -0.70 9.54 5.19
C TYR A 66 -1.02 10.89 4.52
N SER A 67 -2.27 11.11 4.17
CA SER A 67 -2.73 12.37 3.58
C SER A 67 -4.21 12.60 3.86
N LYS A 68 -4.59 13.88 3.92
CA LYS A 68 -5.99 14.28 4.11
C LYS A 68 -6.76 14.11 2.81
N LYS A 69 -7.82 13.29 2.82
CA LYS A 69 -8.62 12.92 1.65
C LYS A 69 -10.04 13.48 1.67
N ASP A 70 -10.59 13.75 2.86
CA ASP A 70 -11.93 14.32 3.05
C ASP A 70 -13.03 13.54 2.31
N TYR A 71 -13.24 12.26 2.64
CA TYR A 71 -14.18 11.38 1.92
C TYR A 71 -15.63 11.88 1.94
N GLY A 72 -16.01 12.71 2.92
CA GLY A 72 -17.34 13.33 2.97
C GLY A 72 -17.68 14.26 1.79
N ARG A 73 -16.68 14.74 1.05
CA ARG A 73 -16.88 15.57 -0.15
C ARG A 73 -17.54 14.82 -1.32
N PHE A 74 -17.51 13.47 -1.29
CA PHE A 74 -18.18 12.61 -2.27
C PHE A 74 -19.63 12.31 -1.90
N ILE A 75 -20.12 12.85 -0.77
CA ILE A 75 -21.49 12.64 -0.31
C ILE A 75 -22.37 13.77 -0.77
N THR A 76 -23.51 13.40 -1.35
CA THR A 76 -24.55 14.35 -1.79
C THR A 76 -25.92 13.95 -1.25
N SER A 77 -26.85 14.91 -1.19
CA SER A 77 -28.25 14.68 -0.79
C SER A 77 -28.42 14.08 0.61
N PHE A 78 -27.53 14.42 1.56
CA PHE A 78 -27.56 13.90 2.92
C PHE A 78 -28.84 14.33 3.66
N LYS A 79 -29.58 13.34 4.20
CA LYS A 79 -30.84 13.53 4.93
C LYS A 79 -30.88 12.63 6.17
N ALA A 80 -31.47 13.14 7.25
CA ALA A 80 -31.68 12.42 8.49
C ALA A 80 -33.19 12.32 8.78
N PHE A 81 -33.67 11.19 9.29
CA PHE A 81 -35.08 10.92 9.53
C PHE A 81 -35.30 10.29 10.91
N ASP A 82 -36.44 10.63 11.52
CA ASP A 82 -36.94 9.92 12.69
C ASP A 82 -37.60 8.57 12.32
N LYS A 83 -38.09 7.82 13.32
CA LYS A 83 -38.77 6.55 13.14
C LYS A 83 -40.07 6.62 12.33
N ASN A 84 -40.69 7.81 12.25
CA ASN A 84 -41.92 8.06 11.50
C ASN A 84 -41.64 8.56 10.07
N GLY A 85 -40.37 8.71 9.69
CA GLY A 85 -39.96 9.22 8.39
C GLY A 85 -39.95 10.74 8.27
N LYS A 86 -40.13 11.46 9.39
CA LYS A 86 -40.04 12.94 9.42
C LYS A 86 -38.58 13.35 9.36
N ALA A 87 -38.25 14.30 8.47
CA ALA A 87 -36.91 14.84 8.33
C ALA A 87 -36.47 15.61 9.59
N LEU A 88 -35.24 15.34 10.02
CA LEU A 88 -34.54 16.06 11.06
C LEU A 88 -33.61 17.12 10.44
N LYS A 89 -33.34 18.18 11.20
CA LYS A 89 -32.44 19.26 10.73
C LYS A 89 -31.00 18.76 10.73
N VAL A 90 -30.32 18.92 9.58
CA VAL A 90 -28.90 18.65 9.40
C VAL A 90 -28.17 19.95 9.06
N ARG A 91 -26.99 20.16 9.65
CA ARG A 91 -26.05 21.23 9.31
C ARG A 91 -24.69 20.60 9.00
N ASN A 92 -24.13 20.99 7.88
CA ASN A 92 -22.77 20.59 7.53
C ASN A 92 -21.75 21.48 8.26
N ASP A 93 -20.71 20.86 8.81
CA ASP A 93 -19.58 21.53 9.46
C ASP A 93 -18.29 21.09 8.76
N GLY A 94 -18.02 21.71 7.62
CA GLY A 94 -17.01 21.26 6.65
C GLY A 94 -17.46 20.04 5.84
N PRO A 95 -16.55 19.43 5.06
CA PRO A 95 -16.91 18.36 4.14
C PRO A 95 -17.28 17.04 4.84
N ASN A 96 -16.77 16.78 6.04
CA ASN A 96 -16.83 15.47 6.67
C ASN A 96 -17.82 15.36 7.85
N LEU A 97 -18.40 16.48 8.32
CA LEU A 97 -19.17 16.49 9.54
C LEU A 97 -20.62 16.90 9.27
N PHE A 98 -21.56 16.04 9.64
CA PHE A 98 -23.00 16.25 9.50
C PHE A 98 -23.62 16.28 10.88
N VAL A 99 -23.97 17.49 11.35
CA VAL A 99 -24.53 17.74 12.68
C VAL A 99 -26.05 17.63 12.63
N ILE A 100 -26.62 16.68 13.35
CA ILE A 100 -28.04 16.39 13.40
C ILE A 100 -28.64 16.91 14.71
N SER A 101 -29.68 17.73 14.62
CA SER A 101 -30.45 18.21 15.79
C SER A 101 -31.58 17.23 16.09
N ASN A 102 -32.04 17.22 17.38
CA ASN A 102 -33.05 16.26 17.88
C ASN A 102 -32.61 14.80 17.65
N ALA A 103 -31.32 14.51 17.81
CA ALA A 103 -30.70 13.24 17.44
C ALA A 103 -31.21 12.04 18.26
N ARG A 104 -31.83 12.27 19.45
CA ARG A 104 -32.55 11.20 20.19
C ARG A 104 -33.69 10.57 19.39
N GLN A 105 -34.24 11.29 18.42
CA GLN A 105 -35.32 10.79 17.54
C GLN A 105 -34.78 10.14 16.26
N LEU A 106 -33.47 10.26 16.00
CA LEU A 106 -32.85 9.74 14.79
C LEU A 106 -33.02 8.23 14.67
N ALA A 107 -33.44 7.79 13.51
CA ALA A 107 -33.57 6.38 13.17
C ALA A 107 -32.80 6.01 11.91
N ARG A 108 -32.66 6.96 10.94
CA ARG A 108 -32.11 6.65 9.63
C ARG A 108 -31.45 7.87 8.99
N LEU A 109 -30.30 7.59 8.30
CA LEU A 109 -29.67 8.50 7.35
C LEU A 109 -29.85 7.97 5.92
N GLU A 110 -30.01 8.87 4.95
CA GLU A 110 -29.99 8.56 3.52
C GLU A 110 -29.15 9.59 2.79
N TYR A 111 -28.30 9.10 1.87
CA TYR A 111 -27.47 9.96 1.01
C TYR A 111 -27.02 9.20 -0.25
N LEU A 112 -26.42 9.92 -1.18
CA LEU A 112 -25.77 9.36 -2.37
C LEU A 112 -24.27 9.51 -2.22
N VAL A 113 -23.53 8.48 -2.62
CA VAL A 113 -22.07 8.47 -2.66
C VAL A 113 -21.63 8.38 -4.11
N ASP A 114 -20.77 9.28 -4.53
CA ASP A 114 -19.98 9.24 -5.75
C ASP A 114 -18.69 8.47 -5.51
N ASP A 115 -18.06 7.92 -6.54
CA ASP A 115 -16.80 7.24 -6.34
C ASP A 115 -15.60 8.21 -6.40
N THR A 116 -14.40 7.67 -6.19
CA THR A 116 -13.19 8.48 -6.12
C THR A 116 -12.24 8.25 -7.30
N TRP A 117 -12.43 7.16 -8.09
CA TRP A 117 -11.46 6.78 -9.11
C TRP A 117 -11.59 7.60 -10.39
N ASP A 118 -12.81 7.93 -10.79
CA ASP A 118 -13.08 8.69 -12.01
C ASP A 118 -13.84 10.01 -11.77
N ALA A 119 -14.17 10.32 -10.53
CA ALA A 119 -14.80 11.57 -10.16
C ALA A 119 -13.99 12.78 -10.65
N LYS A 120 -14.63 13.64 -11.44
CA LYS A 120 -14.03 14.90 -11.88
C LYS A 120 -13.91 15.84 -10.68
N GLN A 121 -12.80 15.78 -10.00
CA GLN A 121 -12.49 16.65 -8.87
C GLN A 121 -11.21 17.43 -9.10
N ASP A 122 -11.12 18.52 -8.34
CA ASP A 122 -9.98 19.40 -8.23
C ASP A 122 -8.68 18.67 -7.82
N ASP A 123 -7.60 19.39 -7.59
CA ASP A 123 -6.23 18.90 -7.34
C ASP A 123 -6.06 17.95 -6.13
N GLN A 124 -7.13 17.53 -5.46
CA GLN A 124 -7.09 16.61 -4.31
C GLN A 124 -7.34 15.16 -4.76
N PHE A 125 -6.39 14.62 -5.46
CA PHE A 125 -6.40 13.24 -5.90
C PHE A 125 -6.47 12.25 -4.72
N ILE A 126 -7.28 11.19 -4.87
CA ILE A 126 -7.28 10.03 -3.97
C ILE A 126 -6.58 8.88 -4.67
N PHE A 127 -5.50 8.41 -4.04
CA PHE A 127 -4.76 7.22 -4.43
C PHE A 127 -5.71 6.00 -4.57
N GLN A 128 -5.73 5.32 -5.71
CA GLN A 128 -6.76 4.33 -6.03
C GLN A 128 -6.92 3.21 -4.99
N PRO A 129 -5.85 2.58 -4.47
CA PRO A 129 -6.04 1.57 -3.42
C PRO A 129 -6.73 2.09 -2.16
N GLY A 130 -6.59 3.37 -1.84
CA GLY A 130 -7.32 4.05 -0.77
C GLY A 130 -8.65 4.65 -1.19
N GLY A 131 -9.04 4.50 -2.46
CA GLY A 131 -10.26 5.06 -3.05
C GLY A 131 -11.39 4.06 -3.20
N THR A 132 -12.41 4.48 -3.93
CA THR A 132 -13.62 3.69 -4.22
C THR A 132 -13.90 3.69 -5.72
N ASN A 133 -14.51 2.61 -6.23
CA ASN A 133 -14.91 2.49 -7.63
C ASN A 133 -16.37 2.03 -7.72
N ILE A 134 -17.14 2.67 -8.61
CA ILE A 134 -18.54 2.35 -8.90
C ILE A 134 -18.69 2.14 -10.41
N ASP A 135 -18.26 0.97 -10.92
CA ASP A 135 -18.40 0.61 -12.33
C ASP A 135 -19.62 -0.30 -12.52
N ALA A 136 -20.76 0.33 -12.79
CA ALA A 136 -22.07 -0.30 -12.80
C ALA A 136 -22.14 -1.56 -13.68
N GLY A 137 -22.47 -2.71 -13.05
CA GLY A 137 -22.61 -4.01 -13.72
C GLY A 137 -21.26 -4.70 -14.05
N ARG A 138 -20.11 -4.09 -13.76
CA ARG A 138 -18.79 -4.68 -13.99
C ARG A 138 -18.00 -4.91 -12.71
N SER A 139 -17.75 -3.86 -11.92
CA SER A 139 -16.98 -3.97 -10.70
C SER A 139 -17.27 -2.86 -9.70
N PHE A 140 -17.04 -3.14 -8.41
CA PHE A 140 -17.08 -2.14 -7.34
C PHE A 140 -15.92 -2.37 -6.40
N THR A 141 -15.17 -1.30 -6.10
CA THR A 141 -14.19 -1.30 -5.03
C THR A 141 -14.79 -0.57 -3.84
N LEU A 142 -15.13 -1.35 -2.81
CA LEU A 142 -15.77 -0.84 -1.60
C LEU A 142 -14.73 -0.70 -0.50
N ASN A 143 -14.09 0.45 -0.41
CA ASN A 143 -13.45 0.91 0.81
C ASN A 143 -14.53 1.55 1.68
N HIS A 144 -14.87 0.91 2.80
CA HIS A 144 -16.03 1.25 3.62
C HIS A 144 -16.04 2.71 4.08
N TYR A 145 -14.89 3.26 4.41
CA TYR A 145 -14.73 4.65 4.84
C TYR A 145 -15.05 5.69 3.74
N GLY A 146 -15.10 5.29 2.48
CA GLY A 146 -15.58 6.15 1.38
C GLY A 146 -17.10 6.15 1.22
N PHE A 147 -17.80 5.14 1.77
CA PHE A 147 -19.24 5.00 1.64
C PHE A 147 -20.02 5.42 2.87
N TYR A 148 -19.48 5.21 4.08
CA TYR A 148 -20.16 5.56 5.33
C TYR A 148 -19.17 5.77 6.48
N GLY A 149 -19.64 6.50 7.47
CA GLY A 149 -18.89 6.86 8.66
C GLY A 149 -19.52 6.31 9.95
N TYR A 150 -19.37 7.06 11.00
CA TYR A 150 -19.84 6.74 12.35
C TYR A 150 -20.31 8.00 13.09
N PHE A 151 -21.09 7.85 14.15
CA PHE A 151 -21.37 8.94 15.08
C PHE A 151 -20.24 9.09 16.11
N GLU A 152 -19.88 10.33 16.44
CA GLU A 152 -18.97 10.60 17.56
C GLU A 152 -19.48 9.90 18.85
N GLY A 153 -18.57 9.19 19.54
CA GLY A 153 -18.94 8.35 20.69
C GLY A 153 -19.48 6.96 20.37
N TYR A 154 -19.79 6.65 19.08
CA TYR A 154 -20.40 5.39 18.66
C TYR A 154 -19.54 4.60 17.67
N LYS A 155 -18.24 4.92 17.53
CA LYS A 155 -17.27 4.25 16.64
C LYS A 155 -17.15 2.75 16.92
N LEU A 156 -17.28 2.34 18.19
CA LEU A 156 -17.12 0.96 18.66
C LEU A 156 -18.42 0.13 18.64
N GLN A 157 -19.50 0.64 18.05
CA GLN A 157 -20.73 -0.14 17.87
C GLN A 157 -20.56 -1.14 16.70
N PRO A 158 -21.26 -2.31 16.73
CA PRO A 158 -21.20 -3.28 15.65
C PRO A 158 -21.89 -2.80 14.37
N TYR A 159 -21.40 -3.30 13.24
CA TYR A 159 -21.90 -3.00 11.90
C TYR A 159 -22.40 -4.26 11.20
N GLU A 160 -23.57 -4.14 10.56
CA GLU A 160 -24.10 -5.09 9.59
C GLU A 160 -24.36 -4.32 8.28
N VAL A 161 -23.71 -4.76 7.19
CA VAL A 161 -23.81 -4.12 5.87
C VAL A 161 -24.44 -5.10 4.89
N SER A 162 -25.69 -4.82 4.48
CA SER A 162 -26.42 -5.60 3.48
C SER A 162 -26.22 -4.97 2.10
N ILE A 163 -25.72 -5.75 1.16
CA ILE A 163 -25.38 -5.31 -0.19
C ILE A 163 -26.23 -6.10 -1.19
N ALA A 164 -27.15 -5.41 -1.86
CA ALA A 164 -27.80 -5.94 -3.05
C ALA A 164 -26.87 -5.78 -4.25
N LYS A 165 -26.72 -6.80 -5.08
CA LYS A 165 -25.75 -6.84 -6.18
C LYS A 165 -26.25 -7.65 -7.38
N PRO A 166 -25.72 -7.43 -8.58
CA PRO A 166 -25.89 -8.35 -9.71
C PRO A 166 -25.49 -9.79 -9.33
N ALA A 167 -26.25 -10.78 -9.84
CA ALA A 167 -26.07 -12.18 -9.46
C ALA A 167 -24.71 -12.78 -9.91
N ASP A 168 -24.14 -12.24 -10.98
CA ASP A 168 -22.87 -12.65 -11.56
C ASP A 168 -21.63 -12.02 -10.88
N LEU A 169 -21.84 -11.07 -9.95
CA LEU A 169 -20.74 -10.47 -9.19
C LEU A 169 -20.50 -11.22 -7.88
N TYR A 170 -19.23 -11.36 -7.54
CA TYR A 170 -18.73 -11.95 -6.30
C TYR A 170 -17.91 -10.92 -5.53
N GLY A 171 -18.22 -10.71 -4.26
CA GLY A 171 -17.45 -9.83 -3.37
C GLY A 171 -16.30 -10.60 -2.72
N ALA A 172 -15.07 -10.33 -3.12
CA ALA A 172 -13.86 -10.83 -2.47
C ALA A 172 -13.47 -9.88 -1.33
N THR A 173 -13.29 -10.41 -0.12
CA THR A 173 -12.95 -9.64 1.08
C THR A 173 -12.41 -10.56 2.18
N ALA A 174 -11.68 -9.97 3.13
CA ALA A 174 -11.28 -10.65 4.37
C ALA A 174 -12.31 -10.53 5.49
N LEU A 175 -13.35 -9.69 5.35
CA LEU A 175 -14.44 -9.59 6.34
C LEU A 175 -15.27 -10.87 6.39
N LEU A 176 -16.02 -11.02 7.48
CA LEU A 176 -17.01 -12.08 7.59
C LEU A 176 -18.20 -11.76 6.68
N VAL A 177 -18.49 -12.69 5.75
CA VAL A 177 -19.57 -12.54 4.77
C VAL A 177 -20.56 -13.68 4.92
N ARG A 178 -21.85 -13.36 5.11
CA ARG A 178 -22.97 -14.27 4.93
C ARG A 178 -23.58 -14.01 3.55
N ARG A 179 -23.46 -14.98 2.63
CA ARG A 179 -24.05 -14.92 1.29
C ARG A 179 -25.49 -15.40 1.38
N GLU A 180 -26.44 -14.48 1.51
CA GLU A 180 -27.84 -14.81 1.69
C GLU A 180 -28.49 -15.34 0.42
N SER A 181 -28.08 -14.82 -0.74
CA SER A 181 -28.53 -15.25 -2.06
C SER A 181 -27.50 -14.91 -3.13
N ALA A 182 -27.74 -15.28 -4.37
CA ALA A 182 -26.93 -14.86 -5.50
C ALA A 182 -26.87 -13.32 -5.63
N THR A 183 -27.90 -12.62 -5.15
CA THR A 183 -28.06 -11.16 -5.30
C THR A 183 -27.91 -10.39 -3.99
N ARG A 184 -27.52 -11.03 -2.88
CA ARG A 184 -27.39 -10.37 -1.59
C ARG A 184 -26.29 -10.97 -0.74
N ASP A 185 -25.35 -10.12 -0.35
CA ASP A 185 -24.33 -10.39 0.66
C ASP A 185 -24.58 -9.55 1.92
N VAL A 186 -24.25 -10.11 3.09
CA VAL A 186 -24.26 -9.40 4.38
C VAL A 186 -22.88 -9.51 5.02
N LEU A 187 -22.24 -8.37 5.24
CA LEU A 187 -20.96 -8.24 5.92
C LEU A 187 -21.19 -7.86 7.38
N THR A 188 -20.34 -8.34 8.28
CA THR A 188 -20.40 -7.96 9.68
C THR A 188 -19.02 -7.59 10.21
N ALA A 189 -18.98 -6.55 11.04
CA ALA A 189 -17.78 -6.13 11.76
C ALA A 189 -18.15 -5.72 13.20
N PRO A 190 -17.28 -5.95 14.20
CA PRO A 190 -17.56 -5.61 15.59
C PRO A 190 -17.56 -4.10 15.84
N ASP A 191 -16.87 -3.31 15.03
CA ASP A 191 -16.70 -1.87 15.14
C ASP A 191 -16.33 -1.22 13.80
N TYR A 192 -16.27 0.11 13.78
CA TYR A 192 -15.93 0.88 12.59
C TYR A 192 -14.48 0.67 12.12
N VAL A 193 -13.54 0.49 13.05
CA VAL A 193 -12.11 0.30 12.71
C VAL A 193 -11.93 -0.99 11.91
N THR A 194 -12.50 -2.09 12.43
CA THR A 194 -12.49 -3.40 11.74
C THR A 194 -13.21 -3.34 10.38
N LEU A 195 -14.31 -2.58 10.30
CA LEU A 195 -15.05 -2.43 9.04
C LEU A 195 -14.23 -1.65 8.01
N ALA A 196 -13.65 -0.52 8.42
CA ALA A 196 -12.82 0.34 7.57
C ALA A 196 -11.57 -0.37 7.04
N ASP A 197 -11.05 -1.33 7.82
CA ASP A 197 -9.87 -2.15 7.51
C ASP A 197 -10.18 -3.37 6.60
N GLY A 198 -11.39 -3.50 6.10
CA GLY A 198 -11.82 -4.67 5.32
C GLY A 198 -12.40 -4.34 3.95
N PRO A 199 -11.60 -3.94 2.96
CA PRO A 199 -12.09 -3.63 1.63
C PRO A 199 -12.78 -4.83 0.98
N VAL A 200 -13.70 -4.55 0.05
CA VAL A 200 -14.38 -5.55 -0.78
C VAL A 200 -14.20 -5.22 -2.24
N LEU A 201 -13.75 -6.19 -3.02
CA LEU A 201 -13.70 -6.10 -4.47
C LEU A 201 -14.82 -6.97 -5.07
N TYR A 202 -15.85 -6.31 -5.60
CA TYR A 202 -16.94 -6.95 -6.32
C TYR A 202 -16.63 -6.98 -7.81
N ALA A 203 -16.62 -8.18 -8.39
CA ALA A 203 -16.47 -8.38 -9.83
C ALA A 203 -16.96 -9.77 -10.23
N ARG A 204 -16.93 -10.11 -11.53
CA ARG A 204 -17.03 -11.51 -11.97
C ARG A 204 -15.87 -12.30 -11.38
N PRO A 205 -16.13 -13.48 -10.80
CA PRO A 205 -15.12 -14.16 -10.00
C PRO A 205 -13.95 -14.66 -10.85
N ASP A 206 -12.76 -14.15 -10.57
CA ASP A 206 -11.47 -14.75 -10.92
C ASP A 206 -10.66 -14.86 -9.63
N THR A 207 -10.78 -16.02 -8.98
CA THR A 207 -10.24 -16.24 -7.64
C THR A 207 -9.55 -17.58 -7.51
N VAL A 208 -8.44 -17.60 -6.77
CA VAL A 208 -7.68 -18.81 -6.44
C VAL A 208 -7.29 -18.75 -4.96
N SER A 209 -7.19 -19.90 -4.31
CA SER A 209 -6.68 -20.00 -2.95
C SER A 209 -5.60 -21.07 -2.83
N PHE A 210 -4.66 -20.85 -1.91
CA PHE A 210 -3.67 -21.83 -1.49
C PHE A 210 -3.41 -21.72 0.03
N SER A 211 -2.69 -22.67 0.59
CA SER A 211 -2.34 -22.64 2.01
C SER A 211 -0.83 -22.59 2.19
N THR A 212 -0.35 -21.81 3.15
CA THR A 212 1.04 -21.74 3.58
C THR A 212 1.11 -21.36 5.07
N GLY A 213 2.06 -21.93 5.83
CA GLY A 213 2.29 -21.59 7.22
C GLY A 213 1.09 -21.67 8.15
N GLY A 214 0.10 -22.51 7.84
CA GLY A 214 -1.17 -22.62 8.58
C GLY A 214 -2.24 -21.59 8.20
N ALA A 215 -1.95 -20.67 7.26
CA ALA A 215 -2.89 -19.69 6.77
C ALA A 215 -3.47 -20.10 5.40
N ARG A 216 -4.73 -19.73 5.17
CA ARG A 216 -5.34 -19.73 3.84
C ARG A 216 -5.10 -18.39 3.17
N ILE A 217 -4.42 -18.42 2.03
CA ILE A 217 -4.17 -17.26 1.18
C ILE A 217 -5.15 -17.31 0.01
N SER A 218 -5.88 -16.24 -0.21
CA SER A 218 -6.82 -16.10 -1.33
C SER A 218 -6.41 -14.93 -2.21
N VAL A 219 -6.53 -15.09 -3.51
CA VAL A 219 -6.21 -14.08 -4.53
C VAL A 219 -7.46 -13.83 -5.35
N ALA A 220 -7.88 -12.59 -5.46
CA ALA A 220 -8.93 -12.16 -6.37
C ALA A 220 -8.38 -11.14 -7.35
N VAL A 221 -8.70 -11.28 -8.62
CA VAL A 221 -8.22 -10.43 -9.70
C VAL A 221 -9.37 -9.86 -10.49
N VAL A 222 -9.32 -8.55 -10.71
CA VAL A 222 -10.04 -7.84 -11.77
C VAL A 222 -8.99 -7.38 -12.77
N SER A 223 -9.13 -7.76 -14.03
CA SER A 223 -8.26 -7.35 -15.13
C SER A 223 -9.17 -6.84 -16.24
N GLU A 224 -9.01 -5.57 -16.63
CA GLU A 224 -9.95 -4.92 -17.56
C GLU A 224 -9.98 -5.61 -18.93
N THR A 225 -8.82 -6.03 -19.44
CA THR A 225 -8.75 -6.80 -20.71
C THR A 225 -8.86 -8.31 -20.49
N GLY A 226 -8.75 -8.76 -19.24
CA GLY A 226 -8.68 -10.16 -18.88
C GLY A 226 -7.30 -10.80 -19.18
N ALA A 227 -6.26 -10.01 -19.41
CA ALA A 227 -4.90 -10.48 -19.68
C ALA A 227 -4.25 -11.09 -18.43
N VAL A 228 -4.50 -10.52 -17.25
CA VAL A 228 -3.96 -11.00 -15.98
C VAL A 228 -4.98 -11.88 -15.26
N LYS A 229 -4.55 -13.06 -14.79
CA LYS A 229 -5.42 -14.06 -14.15
C LYS A 229 -5.01 -14.37 -12.71
N ALA A 230 -5.99 -14.62 -11.84
CA ALA A 230 -5.75 -14.99 -10.44
C ALA A 230 -4.84 -16.22 -10.30
N ALA A 231 -4.94 -17.20 -11.19
CA ALA A 231 -4.08 -18.37 -11.20
C ALA A 231 -2.60 -18.02 -11.48
N GLU A 232 -2.35 -17.03 -12.32
CA GLU A 232 -1.00 -16.52 -12.62
C GLU A 232 -0.43 -15.77 -11.42
N ILE A 233 -1.16 -14.80 -10.88
CA ILE A 233 -0.77 -14.04 -9.68
C ILE A 233 -0.53 -14.99 -8.50
N SER A 234 -1.39 -15.98 -8.30
CA SER A 234 -1.21 -16.99 -7.24
C SER A 234 0.10 -17.78 -7.39
N ARG A 235 0.53 -18.10 -8.61
CA ARG A 235 1.83 -18.76 -8.86
C ARG A 235 3.02 -17.87 -8.50
N MET A 236 2.93 -16.57 -8.78
CA MET A 236 3.94 -15.58 -8.40
C MET A 236 4.01 -15.40 -6.87
N LEU A 237 2.87 -15.28 -6.19
CA LEU A 237 2.79 -15.00 -4.76
C LEU A 237 3.15 -16.19 -3.86
N ARG A 238 3.01 -17.43 -4.33
CA ARG A 238 3.25 -18.62 -3.50
C ARG A 238 4.68 -18.68 -2.95
N PRO A 239 5.76 -18.60 -3.76
CA PRO A 239 7.13 -18.63 -3.26
C PRO A 239 7.42 -17.50 -2.26
N MET A 240 6.89 -16.30 -2.50
CA MET A 240 7.01 -15.16 -1.60
C MET A 240 6.29 -15.43 -0.26
N SER A 241 5.07 -15.96 -0.30
CA SER A 241 4.31 -16.30 0.91
C SER A 241 5.00 -17.41 1.74
N GLU A 242 5.64 -18.37 1.09
CA GLU A 242 6.45 -19.41 1.75
C GLU A 242 7.71 -18.82 2.40
N ALA A 243 8.38 -17.89 1.72
CA ALA A 243 9.55 -17.17 2.24
C ALA A 243 9.19 -16.34 3.49
N LEU A 244 8.08 -15.60 3.44
CA LEU A 244 7.58 -14.83 4.58
C LEU A 244 7.13 -15.74 5.73
N THR A 245 6.50 -16.89 5.43
CA THR A 245 6.19 -17.89 6.45
C THR A 245 7.46 -18.35 7.20
N LYS A 246 8.55 -18.61 6.45
CA LYS A 246 9.85 -18.95 7.04
C LYS A 246 10.40 -17.79 7.88
N TYR A 247 10.26 -16.56 7.40
CA TYR A 247 10.69 -15.36 8.12
C TYR A 247 9.93 -15.17 9.44
N PHE A 248 8.62 -15.33 9.46
CA PHE A 248 7.80 -15.23 10.67
C PHE A 248 7.91 -16.44 11.61
N GLY A 249 8.38 -17.59 11.11
CA GLY A 249 8.30 -18.90 11.79
C GLY A 249 6.93 -19.58 11.60
N LYS A 250 5.86 -18.84 11.53
CA LYS A 250 4.49 -19.24 11.17
C LYS A 250 3.74 -18.00 10.71
N MET A 251 2.68 -18.19 9.92
CA MET A 251 1.85 -17.05 9.52
C MET A 251 1.19 -16.41 10.74
N PRO A 252 1.23 -15.06 10.86
CA PRO A 252 0.64 -14.36 12.00
C PRO A 252 -0.89 -14.34 11.99
N VAL A 253 -1.50 -14.63 10.84
CA VAL A 253 -2.96 -14.62 10.63
C VAL A 253 -3.44 -15.96 10.05
N PRO A 254 -4.68 -16.42 10.35
CA PRO A 254 -5.20 -17.69 9.84
C PRO A 254 -5.67 -17.60 8.38
N ARG A 255 -5.86 -16.41 7.85
CA ARG A 255 -6.27 -16.14 6.46
C ARG A 255 -5.73 -14.80 6.01
N TYR A 256 -5.52 -14.66 4.69
CA TYR A 256 -5.18 -13.39 4.05
C TYR A 256 -5.78 -13.30 2.65
N GLN A 257 -6.23 -12.11 2.24
CA GLN A 257 -6.88 -11.86 0.97
C GLN A 257 -6.11 -10.83 0.15
N PHE A 258 -5.54 -11.23 -0.97
CA PHE A 258 -5.01 -10.32 -1.98
C PHE A 258 -6.13 -9.89 -2.93
N LEU A 259 -6.34 -8.58 -3.10
CA LEU A 259 -7.36 -7.98 -3.95
C LEU A 259 -6.67 -7.15 -5.04
N PHE A 260 -6.62 -7.64 -6.26
CA PHE A 260 -5.96 -6.96 -7.37
C PHE A 260 -6.96 -6.37 -8.35
N TYR A 261 -6.76 -5.12 -8.71
CA TYR A 261 -7.36 -4.47 -9.86
C TYR A 261 -6.26 -4.07 -10.83
N PHE A 262 -6.33 -4.59 -12.06
CA PHE A 262 -5.41 -4.29 -13.14
C PHE A 262 -6.13 -3.49 -14.23
N PRO A 263 -5.97 -2.16 -14.26
CA PRO A 263 -6.42 -1.36 -15.40
C PRO A 263 -5.54 -1.64 -16.62
N SER A 264 -6.11 -1.58 -17.81
CA SER A 264 -5.34 -1.61 -19.06
C SER A 264 -4.49 -0.34 -19.17
N LEU A 265 -3.39 -0.40 -19.92
CA LEU A 265 -2.52 0.77 -20.12
C LEU A 265 -3.25 1.94 -20.82
N ASP A 266 -4.29 1.64 -21.60
CA ASP A 266 -5.13 2.62 -22.29
C ASP A 266 -6.37 3.02 -21.49
N SER A 267 -6.55 2.50 -20.28
CA SER A 267 -7.69 2.82 -19.43
C SER A 267 -7.69 4.30 -19.01
N PRO A 268 -8.85 4.97 -19.00
CA PRO A 268 -8.97 6.30 -18.38
C PRO A 268 -8.53 6.32 -16.91
N LEU A 269 -8.63 5.18 -16.21
CA LEU A 269 -8.17 5.02 -14.83
C LEU A 269 -6.65 4.97 -14.73
N SER A 270 -5.93 4.64 -15.84
CA SER A 270 -4.47 4.62 -15.92
C SER A 270 -3.88 5.99 -16.26
N SER A 271 -4.70 7.02 -16.45
CA SER A 271 -4.24 8.36 -16.77
C SER A 271 -3.45 8.99 -15.62
N GLU A 272 -2.71 10.06 -15.91
CA GLU A 272 -1.68 10.71 -15.07
C GLU A 272 -2.06 11.09 -13.65
N LYS A 273 -3.32 11.07 -13.31
CA LYS A 273 -3.82 11.42 -11.97
C LYS A 273 -3.93 10.22 -11.03
N GLY A 274 -3.82 8.99 -11.55
CA GLY A 274 -3.95 7.75 -10.80
C GLY A 274 -2.61 7.21 -10.31
N GLY A 275 -2.47 6.99 -9.00
CA GLY A 275 -1.30 6.33 -8.42
C GLY A 275 -1.44 4.81 -8.48
N TYR A 276 -0.55 4.14 -9.21
CA TYR A 276 -0.34 2.71 -9.03
C TYR A 276 0.26 2.43 -7.66
N GLY A 277 -0.13 1.33 -7.04
CA GLY A 277 0.39 0.88 -5.75
C GLY A 277 -0.56 -0.06 -5.03
N ALA A 278 -0.43 -0.10 -3.71
CA ALA A 278 -1.29 -0.92 -2.86
C ALA A 278 -1.56 -0.24 -1.52
N MET A 279 -2.47 -0.82 -0.76
CA MET A 279 -2.76 -0.42 0.62
C MET A 279 -2.95 -1.66 1.47
N GLU A 280 -2.28 -1.65 2.62
CA GLU A 280 -2.30 -2.69 3.62
C GLU A 280 -3.60 -2.71 4.43
N HIS A 281 -4.00 -3.90 4.88
CA HIS A 281 -5.07 -4.16 5.84
C HIS A 281 -4.73 -5.38 6.71
N SER A 282 -5.33 -5.50 7.89
CA SER A 282 -5.03 -6.57 8.87
C SER A 282 -5.11 -7.98 8.30
N TYR A 283 -6.01 -8.23 7.35
CA TYR A 283 -6.25 -9.55 6.74
C TYR A 283 -6.31 -9.51 5.22
N SER A 284 -5.97 -8.38 4.61
CA SER A 284 -5.97 -8.21 3.14
C SER A 284 -5.02 -7.11 2.71
N SER A 285 -4.80 -7.01 1.41
CA SER A 285 -4.21 -5.84 0.75
C SER A 285 -4.92 -5.61 -0.57
N LEU A 286 -5.11 -4.33 -0.91
CA LEU A 286 -5.79 -3.90 -2.13
C LEU A 286 -4.78 -3.26 -3.07
N TYR A 287 -4.70 -3.77 -4.28
CA TYR A 287 -3.72 -3.37 -5.30
C TYR A 287 -4.43 -2.73 -6.50
N PHE A 288 -3.84 -1.66 -6.98
CA PHE A 288 -4.15 -1.06 -8.27
C PHE A 288 -2.86 -0.98 -9.07
N LEU A 289 -2.65 -1.91 -10.01
CA LEU A 289 -1.40 -2.08 -10.74
C LEU A 289 -1.68 -2.23 -12.23
N PRO A 290 -0.83 -1.70 -13.14
CA PRO A 290 -1.11 -1.75 -14.58
C PRO A 290 -1.02 -3.17 -15.15
N GLU A 291 -1.80 -3.45 -16.20
CA GLU A 291 -1.62 -4.66 -17.02
C GLU A 291 -0.33 -4.55 -17.84
N ILE A 292 0.76 -5.07 -17.30
CA ILE A 292 2.06 -5.09 -17.99
C ILE A 292 2.12 -6.30 -18.91
N PRO A 293 2.33 -6.13 -20.24
CA PRO A 293 2.37 -7.25 -21.18
C PRO A 293 3.58 -8.20 -20.99
N ASP A 294 4.71 -7.68 -20.47
CA ASP A 294 5.90 -8.49 -20.19
C ASP A 294 5.70 -9.28 -18.89
N PRO A 295 5.66 -10.63 -18.92
CA PRO A 295 5.42 -11.45 -17.75
C PRO A 295 6.50 -11.32 -16.67
N ALA A 296 7.76 -11.09 -17.04
CA ALA A 296 8.86 -10.97 -16.08
C ALA A 296 8.75 -9.64 -15.31
N ARG A 297 8.38 -8.57 -16.00
CA ARG A 297 8.13 -7.27 -15.37
C ARG A 297 6.88 -7.27 -14.50
N LEU A 298 5.80 -7.88 -14.99
CA LEU A 298 4.58 -8.07 -14.18
C LEU A 298 4.92 -8.82 -12.89
N GLN A 299 5.69 -9.92 -12.99
CA GLN A 299 6.12 -10.68 -11.81
C GLN A 299 6.98 -9.86 -10.87
N SER A 300 7.97 -9.12 -11.38
CA SER A 300 8.83 -8.27 -10.54
C SER A 300 8.02 -7.23 -9.79
N MET A 301 7.13 -6.50 -10.48
CA MET A 301 6.25 -5.49 -9.89
C MET A 301 5.31 -6.10 -8.82
N VAL A 302 4.65 -7.21 -9.15
CA VAL A 302 3.73 -7.88 -8.21
C VAL A 302 4.47 -8.35 -6.97
N LEU A 303 5.65 -8.97 -7.11
CA LEU A 303 6.43 -9.45 -5.97
C LEU A 303 6.96 -8.31 -5.11
N GLU A 304 7.44 -7.23 -5.71
CA GLU A 304 7.95 -6.06 -4.99
C GLU A 304 6.85 -5.45 -4.11
N VAL A 305 5.72 -5.10 -4.72
CA VAL A 305 4.62 -4.46 -3.99
C VAL A 305 3.97 -5.44 -2.99
N ALA A 306 3.68 -6.69 -3.41
CA ALA A 306 2.99 -7.64 -2.55
C ALA A 306 3.84 -8.11 -1.35
N SER A 307 5.17 -8.17 -1.45
CA SER A 307 6.02 -8.51 -0.30
C SER A 307 6.04 -7.39 0.73
N HIS A 308 5.97 -6.14 0.30
CA HIS A 308 5.84 -4.98 1.17
C HIS A 308 4.51 -5.01 1.93
N GLU A 309 3.38 -5.07 1.21
CA GLU A 309 2.05 -5.08 1.81
C GLU A 309 1.82 -6.27 2.76
N PHE A 310 2.34 -7.44 2.39
CA PHE A 310 2.18 -8.63 3.22
C PHE A 310 2.98 -8.55 4.53
N LEU A 311 4.08 -7.81 4.56
CA LEU A 311 4.87 -7.56 5.76
C LEU A 311 4.20 -6.60 6.74
N HIS A 312 3.26 -5.80 6.31
CA HIS A 312 2.45 -4.99 7.21
C HIS A 312 1.64 -5.81 8.23
N MET A 313 1.45 -7.11 7.99
CA MET A 313 1.02 -8.02 9.07
C MET A 313 1.95 -8.02 10.29
N LEU A 314 3.18 -7.52 10.16
CA LEU A 314 4.11 -7.36 11.28
C LEU A 314 4.04 -5.94 11.85
N ALA A 315 4.29 -4.94 11.03
CA ALA A 315 4.23 -3.53 11.40
C ALA A 315 3.57 -2.73 10.26
N PRO A 316 2.49 -1.94 10.54
CA PRO A 316 1.98 -1.57 11.86
C PRO A 316 0.90 -2.50 12.46
N LEU A 317 0.48 -3.59 11.80
CA LEU A 317 -0.73 -4.30 12.22
C LEU A 317 -0.57 -5.14 13.50
N ASN A 318 0.66 -5.62 13.80
CA ASN A 318 0.98 -6.33 15.04
C ASN A 318 1.99 -5.60 15.94
N ILE A 319 2.62 -4.54 15.43
CA ILE A 319 3.54 -3.68 16.18
C ILE A 319 3.15 -2.23 15.86
N HIS A 320 2.28 -1.64 16.67
CA HIS A 320 1.75 -0.30 16.41
C HIS A 320 1.64 0.55 17.68
N SER A 321 1.73 1.85 17.49
CA SER A 321 1.51 2.83 18.56
C SER A 321 0.01 2.99 18.87
N ARG A 322 -0.30 3.66 19.99
CA ARG A 322 -1.70 4.00 20.34
C ARG A 322 -2.36 4.85 19.27
N GLU A 323 -1.60 5.73 18.64
CA GLU A 323 -2.07 6.62 17.58
C GLU A 323 -2.62 5.83 16.38
N ILE A 324 -2.06 4.64 16.10
CA ILE A 324 -2.56 3.74 15.05
C ILE A 324 -3.68 2.83 15.59
N GLY A 325 -3.50 2.25 16.79
CA GLY A 325 -4.45 1.28 17.36
C GLY A 325 -5.81 1.91 17.73
N ASP A 326 -5.86 3.19 18.09
CA ASP A 326 -7.10 3.96 18.31
C ASP A 326 -7.17 5.15 17.35
N PHE A 327 -7.13 4.87 16.06
CA PHE A 327 -7.03 5.88 15.01
C PHE A 327 -8.22 6.85 15.02
N ASP A 328 -7.93 8.16 15.02
CA ASP A 328 -8.91 9.21 14.84
C ASP A 328 -9.07 9.55 13.35
N PHE A 329 -10.12 9.04 12.72
CA PHE A 329 -10.42 9.28 11.31
C PHE A 329 -10.74 10.73 10.95
N ARG A 330 -10.98 11.59 11.95
CA ARG A 330 -11.28 13.01 11.77
C ARG A 330 -10.02 13.88 11.78
N SER A 331 -9.15 13.68 12.79
CA SER A 331 -7.96 14.49 13.02
C SER A 331 -6.87 13.65 13.71
N PRO A 332 -6.23 12.73 12.96
CA PRO A 332 -5.30 11.80 13.57
C PRO A 332 -4.06 12.50 14.08
N LYS A 333 -3.58 12.05 15.24
CA LYS A 333 -2.21 12.28 15.67
C LYS A 333 -1.34 11.21 15.03
N MET A 334 -0.34 11.62 14.24
CA MET A 334 0.54 10.69 13.55
C MET A 334 1.62 10.15 14.49
N SER A 335 1.92 8.85 14.39
CA SER A 335 3.03 8.22 15.09
C SER A 335 4.38 8.71 14.57
N GLN A 336 5.42 8.69 15.42
CA GLN A 336 6.78 9.06 15.04
C GLN A 336 7.56 7.91 14.37
N HIS A 337 6.90 6.80 14.00
CA HIS A 337 7.58 5.56 13.64
C HIS A 337 7.38 5.10 12.18
N LEU A 338 7.17 6.01 11.22
CA LEU A 338 7.15 5.65 9.78
C LEU A 338 8.45 4.99 9.32
N TRP A 339 9.58 5.27 9.97
CA TRP A 339 10.84 4.57 9.73
C TRP A 339 10.72 3.06 9.96
N LEU A 340 9.86 2.63 10.90
CA LEU A 340 9.56 1.23 11.19
C LEU A 340 8.45 0.71 10.28
N TYR A 341 7.31 1.43 10.21
CA TYR A 341 6.11 0.97 9.54
C TYR A 341 6.32 0.82 8.03
N GLU A 342 7.03 1.76 7.41
CA GLU A 342 7.31 1.76 5.98
C GLU A 342 8.78 1.39 5.67
N GLY A 343 9.70 2.06 6.35
CA GLY A 343 11.13 1.93 6.03
C GLY A 343 11.70 0.55 6.33
N VAL A 344 11.50 0.04 7.54
CA VAL A 344 11.95 -1.31 7.92
C VAL A 344 11.16 -2.37 7.16
N THR A 345 9.86 -2.17 6.94
CA THR A 345 9.02 -3.06 6.13
C THR A 345 9.58 -3.18 4.72
N GLU A 346 9.92 -2.08 4.08
CA GLU A 346 10.51 -2.04 2.75
C GLU A 346 11.88 -2.75 2.69
N TYR A 347 12.75 -2.53 3.67
CA TYR A 347 14.02 -3.27 3.77
C TYR A 347 13.80 -4.78 3.90
N VAL A 348 12.94 -5.20 4.83
CA VAL A 348 12.67 -6.63 5.09
C VAL A 348 12.01 -7.29 3.87
N ALA A 349 11.14 -6.58 3.14
CA ALA A 349 10.55 -7.06 1.89
C ALA A 349 11.62 -7.45 0.87
N GLN A 350 12.65 -6.61 0.71
CA GLN A 350 13.77 -6.89 -0.19
C GLN A 350 14.68 -8.01 0.37
N GLN A 351 14.93 -7.99 1.69
CA GLN A 351 15.76 -9.00 2.36
C GLN A 351 15.17 -10.41 2.25
N VAL A 352 13.87 -10.56 2.48
CA VAL A 352 13.19 -11.87 2.37
C VAL A 352 13.25 -12.40 0.94
N GLN A 353 13.10 -11.55 -0.06
CA GLN A 353 13.19 -11.95 -1.46
C GLN A 353 14.60 -12.46 -1.82
N VAL A 354 15.67 -11.75 -1.42
CA VAL A 354 17.03 -12.20 -1.73
C VAL A 354 17.40 -13.46 -0.96
N GLN A 355 16.98 -13.60 0.30
CA GLN A 355 17.22 -14.80 1.10
C GLN A 355 16.48 -16.04 0.55
N ALA A 356 15.33 -15.84 -0.07
CA ALA A 356 14.56 -16.89 -0.72
C ALA A 356 15.03 -17.18 -2.17
N GLY A 357 15.99 -16.43 -2.70
CA GLY A 357 16.45 -16.57 -4.08
C GLY A 357 15.45 -16.09 -5.13
N LEU A 358 14.44 -15.29 -4.73
CA LEU A 358 13.48 -14.67 -5.65
C LEU A 358 14.10 -13.50 -6.41
N ILE A 359 15.10 -12.85 -5.83
CA ILE A 359 15.99 -11.89 -6.47
C ILE A 359 17.45 -12.28 -6.19
N SER A 360 18.35 -11.89 -7.06
CA SER A 360 19.79 -12.13 -6.87
C SER A 360 20.40 -11.12 -5.89
N PRO A 361 21.57 -11.46 -5.28
CA PRO A 361 22.34 -10.49 -4.48
C PRO A 361 22.73 -9.21 -5.26
N ALA A 362 22.99 -9.33 -6.55
CA ALA A 362 23.28 -8.18 -7.41
C ALA A 362 22.04 -7.28 -7.60
N GLU A 363 20.89 -7.88 -7.80
CA GLU A 363 19.62 -7.15 -7.90
C GLU A 363 19.26 -6.47 -6.57
N PHE A 364 19.47 -7.13 -5.43
CA PHE A 364 19.30 -6.50 -4.13
C PHE A 364 20.22 -5.28 -3.96
N GLN A 365 21.50 -5.40 -4.37
CA GLN A 365 22.45 -4.28 -4.33
C GLN A 365 21.99 -3.12 -5.21
N GLU A 366 21.52 -3.39 -6.43
CA GLU A 366 21.00 -2.36 -7.34
C GLU A 366 19.74 -1.68 -6.78
N ARG A 367 18.82 -2.44 -6.17
CA ARG A 367 17.65 -1.86 -5.50
C ARG A 367 18.04 -0.97 -4.33
N MET A 368 19.05 -1.32 -3.53
CA MET A 368 19.56 -0.45 -2.46
C MET A 368 20.21 0.82 -3.03
N LYS A 369 20.96 0.71 -4.14
CA LYS A 369 21.50 1.86 -4.86
C LYS A 369 20.39 2.80 -5.37
N ALA A 370 19.36 2.25 -6.00
CA ALA A 370 18.21 3.04 -6.49
C ALA A 370 17.52 3.81 -5.34
N LYS A 371 17.45 3.23 -4.13
CA LYS A 371 16.94 3.91 -2.94
C LYS A 371 17.83 5.06 -2.48
N ILE A 372 19.16 4.96 -2.62
CA ILE A 372 20.07 6.08 -2.36
C ILE A 372 19.82 7.19 -3.37
N ASP A 373 19.77 6.85 -4.67
CA ASP A 373 19.54 7.82 -5.74
C ASP A 373 18.23 8.60 -5.53
N LYS A 374 17.17 7.89 -5.16
CA LYS A 374 15.88 8.51 -4.90
C LYS A 374 15.89 9.33 -3.60
N ALA A 375 16.50 8.84 -2.52
CA ALA A 375 16.61 9.57 -1.25
C ALA A 375 17.33 10.91 -1.40
N ASP A 376 18.34 10.99 -2.25
CA ASP A 376 19.08 12.22 -2.53
C ASP A 376 18.25 13.31 -3.22
N THR A 377 17.10 12.97 -3.79
CA THR A 377 16.20 13.95 -4.44
C THR A 377 15.36 14.76 -3.44
N TYR A 378 15.29 14.35 -2.15
CA TYR A 378 14.42 14.99 -1.15
C TYR A 378 15.10 16.08 -0.31
N GLY A 379 16.23 16.60 -0.77
CA GLY A 379 16.93 17.70 -0.09
C GLY A 379 17.73 17.26 1.15
N PRO A 380 18.02 18.19 2.07
CA PRO A 380 18.85 17.88 3.22
C PRO A 380 18.19 16.86 4.16
N PRO A 381 18.99 16.07 4.89
CA PRO A 381 18.47 15.11 5.87
C PRO A 381 17.61 15.80 6.94
N VAL A 382 16.50 15.14 7.28
CA VAL A 382 15.60 15.56 8.36
C VAL A 382 15.47 14.44 9.39
N SER A 383 15.03 14.79 10.62
CA SER A 383 14.65 13.81 11.62
C SER A 383 13.48 12.96 11.12
N PHE A 384 13.62 11.62 11.15
CA PHE A 384 12.54 10.72 10.77
C PHE A 384 11.37 10.78 11.74
N THR A 385 11.65 10.90 13.04
CA THR A 385 10.60 11.00 14.06
C THR A 385 9.80 12.29 13.91
N GLU A 386 10.44 13.41 13.59
CA GLU A 386 9.75 14.68 13.32
C GLU A 386 8.96 14.61 12.01
N MET A 387 9.57 14.14 10.93
CA MET A 387 8.90 13.95 9.64
C MET A 387 7.65 13.07 9.81
N SER A 388 7.76 11.95 10.52
CA SER A 388 6.64 11.04 10.76
C SER A 388 5.48 11.70 11.50
N ARG A 389 5.77 12.42 12.59
CA ARG A 389 4.74 13.13 13.37
C ARG A 389 4.01 14.20 12.56
N ARG A 390 4.67 14.80 11.60
CA ARG A 390 4.18 15.94 10.82
C ARG A 390 3.97 15.62 9.34
N ILE A 391 3.81 14.34 9.01
CA ILE A 391 3.74 13.88 7.61
C ILE A 391 2.55 14.48 6.83
N LEU A 392 1.52 14.95 7.52
CA LEU A 392 0.37 15.62 6.90
C LEU A 392 0.63 17.10 6.57
N GLU A 393 1.77 17.66 6.99
CA GLU A 393 2.11 19.08 6.88
C GLU A 393 3.26 19.32 5.91
N PRO A 394 3.29 20.47 5.18
CA PRO A 394 4.50 20.90 4.49
C PRO A 394 5.65 21.19 5.49
N PRO A 395 6.93 20.95 5.11
CA PRO A 395 7.37 20.34 3.86
C PRO A 395 7.34 18.80 3.87
N TYR A 396 7.00 18.16 4.99
CA TYR A 396 7.17 16.73 5.20
C TYR A 396 6.26 15.88 4.31
N LYS A 397 5.01 16.35 4.02
CA LYS A 397 4.11 15.65 3.09
C LYS A 397 4.73 15.45 1.70
N ASP A 398 5.57 16.40 1.25
CA ASP A 398 6.22 16.36 -0.06
C ASP A 398 7.47 15.45 -0.05
N MET A 399 7.89 15.01 1.15
CA MET A 399 8.98 14.07 1.39
C MET A 399 8.48 12.64 1.71
N TYR A 400 7.18 12.38 1.60
CA TYR A 400 6.58 11.12 2.05
C TYR A 400 7.28 9.88 1.48
N GLU A 401 7.54 9.83 0.18
CA GLU A 401 8.21 8.67 -0.43
C GLU A 401 9.62 8.39 0.14
N ASN A 402 10.22 9.37 0.84
CA ASN A 402 11.53 9.16 1.47
C ASN A 402 11.44 8.21 2.70
N VAL A 403 10.25 7.95 3.23
CA VAL A 403 10.06 6.94 4.28
C VAL A 403 10.40 5.54 3.76
N TYR A 404 10.10 5.25 2.48
CA TYR A 404 10.47 4.00 1.81
C TYR A 404 11.95 3.97 1.42
N ASN A 405 12.46 5.05 0.86
CA ASN A 405 13.80 5.09 0.28
C ASN A 405 14.87 5.17 1.39
N LYS A 406 15.00 6.29 2.08
CA LYS A 406 15.94 6.44 3.20
C LYS A 406 15.60 5.50 4.36
N GLY A 407 14.30 5.19 4.58
CA GLY A 407 13.86 4.26 5.61
C GLY A 407 14.34 2.84 5.39
N ALA A 408 14.33 2.32 4.17
CA ALA A 408 14.89 1.00 3.87
C ALA A 408 16.40 0.93 4.08
N LEU A 409 17.13 1.97 3.68
CA LEU A 409 18.56 2.09 3.96
C LEU A 409 18.84 2.08 5.46
N LEU A 410 18.02 2.80 6.24
CA LEU A 410 18.11 2.83 7.69
C LEU A 410 17.86 1.44 8.30
N GLY A 411 16.87 0.69 7.78
CA GLY A 411 16.61 -0.70 8.17
C GLY A 411 17.81 -1.61 7.91
N LEU A 412 18.42 -1.51 6.73
CA LEU A 412 19.63 -2.25 6.37
C LEU A 412 20.79 -1.91 7.32
N LEU A 413 21.05 -0.63 7.56
CA LEU A 413 22.14 -0.22 8.46
C LEU A 413 21.89 -0.65 9.91
N LEU A 414 20.64 -0.62 10.37
CA LEU A 414 20.27 -1.10 11.69
C LEU A 414 20.51 -2.62 11.82
N ASP A 415 20.14 -3.43 10.83
CA ASP A 415 20.37 -4.87 10.84
C ASP A 415 21.87 -5.21 10.82
N ILE A 416 22.67 -4.49 10.01
CA ILE A 416 24.13 -4.61 10.03
C ILE A 416 24.68 -4.31 11.44
N ARG A 417 24.20 -3.22 12.06
CA ARG A 417 24.69 -2.80 13.38
C ARG A 417 24.33 -3.79 14.47
N LEU A 418 23.11 -4.32 14.46
CA LEU A 418 22.67 -5.37 15.39
C LEU A 418 23.55 -6.62 15.28
N ARG A 419 23.80 -7.10 14.06
CA ARG A 419 24.65 -8.25 13.80
C ARG A 419 26.10 -8.02 14.24
N GLU A 420 26.64 -6.84 13.96
CA GLU A 420 28.00 -6.46 14.38
C GLU A 420 28.15 -6.50 15.91
N LEU A 421 27.29 -5.78 16.64
CA LEU A 421 27.36 -5.66 18.10
C LEU A 421 27.12 -7.00 18.81
N SER A 422 26.25 -7.83 18.26
CA SER A 422 25.93 -9.14 18.83
C SER A 422 26.82 -10.28 18.33
N GLN A 423 27.78 -10.02 17.44
CA GLN A 423 28.56 -11.04 16.74
C GLN A 423 27.67 -12.05 15.98
N GLY A 424 26.64 -11.54 15.30
CA GLY A 424 25.69 -12.33 14.51
C GLY A 424 24.59 -13.03 15.32
N ARG A 425 24.55 -12.88 16.64
CA ARG A 425 23.57 -13.57 17.51
C ARG A 425 22.19 -12.91 17.52
N GLN A 426 22.09 -11.64 17.15
CA GLN A 426 20.86 -10.88 17.13
C GLN A 426 20.71 -10.12 15.79
N THR A 427 19.53 -10.17 15.23
CA THR A 427 19.17 -9.57 13.94
C THR A 427 17.99 -8.62 14.12
N LEU A 428 17.72 -7.80 13.12
CA LEU A 428 16.52 -6.97 13.11
C LEU A 428 15.24 -7.82 13.16
N ARG A 429 15.25 -9.00 12.51
CA ARG A 429 14.15 -9.97 12.60
C ARG A 429 13.85 -10.38 14.04
N ASP A 430 14.89 -10.67 14.85
CA ASP A 430 14.70 -11.09 16.24
C ASP A 430 14.06 -9.98 17.07
N VAL A 431 14.46 -8.73 16.86
CA VAL A 431 13.86 -7.56 17.51
C VAL A 431 12.39 -7.42 17.12
N LEU A 432 12.08 -7.52 15.83
CA LEU A 432 10.70 -7.40 15.34
C LEU A 432 9.80 -8.52 15.87
N LEU A 433 10.29 -9.76 15.92
CA LEU A 433 9.53 -10.88 16.47
C LEU A 433 9.30 -10.76 17.98
N ALA A 434 10.28 -10.25 18.74
CA ALA A 434 10.12 -9.97 20.16
C ALA A 434 9.09 -8.88 20.43
N LEU A 435 9.10 -7.79 19.65
CA LEU A 435 8.09 -6.74 19.73
C LEU A 435 6.69 -7.28 19.38
N ARG A 436 6.57 -8.10 18.33
CA ARG A 436 5.29 -8.72 17.94
C ARG A 436 4.75 -9.64 19.06
N GLU A 437 5.60 -10.42 19.70
CA GLU A 437 5.19 -11.28 20.80
C GLU A 437 4.69 -10.46 22.00
N LYS A 438 5.33 -9.33 22.28
CA LYS A 438 4.96 -8.45 23.37
C LYS A 438 3.65 -7.71 23.11
N TYR A 439 3.44 -7.18 21.91
CA TYR A 439 2.32 -6.30 21.56
C TYR A 439 1.19 -7.04 20.85
N GLY A 440 1.41 -7.56 19.66
CA GLY A 440 0.35 -8.20 18.85
C GLY A 440 -0.72 -7.22 18.37
N PRO A 441 -1.83 -7.74 17.79
CA PRO A 441 -2.83 -6.90 17.13
C PRO A 441 -3.74 -6.11 18.08
N THR A 442 -3.75 -6.42 19.39
CA THR A 442 -4.68 -5.83 20.37
C THR A 442 -4.02 -4.96 21.42
N ARG A 443 -2.70 -4.81 21.37
CA ARG A 443 -1.94 -4.09 22.39
C ARG A 443 -0.93 -3.15 21.76
N SER A 444 -1.27 -1.88 21.75
CA SER A 444 -0.40 -0.81 21.26
C SER A 444 0.75 -0.52 22.22
N PHE A 445 1.86 -0.04 21.70
CA PHE A 445 2.92 0.57 22.50
C PHE A 445 2.66 2.08 22.68
N ASP A 446 3.33 2.67 23.66
CA ASP A 446 3.41 4.11 23.81
C ASP A 446 4.41 4.67 22.82
N ASP A 447 4.01 5.68 22.03
CA ASP A 447 4.81 6.19 20.89
C ASP A 447 6.22 6.63 21.32
N ASP A 448 6.39 7.19 22.51
CA ASP A 448 7.72 7.60 23.03
C ASP A 448 8.52 6.45 23.66
N ALA A 449 7.90 5.29 23.91
CA ALA A 449 8.55 4.16 24.59
C ALA A 449 9.25 3.17 23.65
N LEU A 450 8.90 3.13 22.35
CA LEU A 450 9.38 2.09 21.44
C LEU A 450 10.92 2.09 21.28
N ILE A 451 11.53 3.24 21.01
CA ILE A 451 12.98 3.34 20.84
C ILE A 451 13.73 2.94 22.11
N PRO A 452 13.39 3.45 23.31
CA PRO A 452 13.96 2.95 24.57
C PRO A 452 13.81 1.44 24.76
N GLU A 453 12.69 0.86 24.35
CA GLU A 453 12.45 -0.57 24.44
C GLU A 453 13.34 -1.38 23.50
N ILE A 454 13.49 -0.94 22.25
CA ILE A 454 14.42 -1.58 21.31
C ILE A 454 15.85 -1.53 21.86
N VAL A 455 16.25 -0.41 22.45
CA VAL A 455 17.56 -0.28 23.12
C VAL A 455 17.71 -1.27 24.27
N ALA A 456 16.68 -1.43 25.09
CA ALA A 456 16.68 -2.39 26.21
C ALA A 456 16.72 -3.85 25.74
N LEU A 457 16.10 -4.16 24.60
CA LEU A 457 16.13 -5.48 23.96
C LEU A 457 17.48 -5.80 23.30
N THR A 458 18.29 -4.78 23.03
CA THR A 458 19.51 -4.90 22.23
C THR A 458 20.76 -4.43 22.98
N SER A 459 21.16 -3.18 22.77
CA SER A 459 22.32 -2.60 23.47
C SER A 459 22.25 -1.06 23.49
N PRO A 460 22.95 -0.39 24.43
CA PRO A 460 23.03 1.08 24.51
C PRO A 460 23.55 1.74 23.22
N GLU A 461 24.43 1.05 22.47
CA GLU A 461 25.01 1.55 21.20
C GLU A 461 23.93 1.72 20.12
N ILE A 462 22.87 0.89 20.15
CA ILE A 462 21.70 1.04 19.27
C ILE A 462 20.94 2.32 19.62
N GLY A 463 20.92 2.73 20.89
CA GLY A 463 20.40 4.05 21.29
C GLY A 463 21.16 5.19 20.66
N THR A 464 22.48 5.07 20.49
CA THR A 464 23.28 6.07 19.78
C THR A 464 22.95 6.12 18.28
N PHE A 465 22.71 4.95 17.65
CA PHE A 465 22.26 4.87 16.26
C PHE A 465 20.93 5.62 16.08
N PHE A 466 19.93 5.36 16.95
CA PHE A 466 18.64 6.04 16.90
C PHE A 466 18.75 7.55 17.09
N ARG A 467 19.52 8.00 18.09
CA ARG A 467 19.71 9.46 18.33
C ARG A 467 20.32 10.19 17.13
N ARG A 468 21.24 9.55 16.40
CA ARG A 468 21.92 10.19 15.27
C ARG A 468 21.08 10.17 14.00
N TYR A 469 20.51 9.02 13.64
CA TYR A 469 20.00 8.77 12.29
C TYR A 469 18.48 8.70 12.19
N VAL A 470 17.76 8.51 13.29
CA VAL A 470 16.29 8.43 13.33
C VAL A 470 15.68 9.65 14.02
N GLN A 471 16.12 9.95 15.24
CA GLN A 471 15.68 11.13 15.99
C GLN A 471 16.44 12.39 15.56
N GLY A 472 17.72 12.26 15.22
CA GLY A 472 18.54 13.28 14.62
C GLY A 472 18.45 13.29 13.09
N ALA A 473 19.16 14.25 12.49
CA ALA A 473 19.20 14.46 11.05
C ALA A 473 20.60 14.21 10.45
N GLU A 474 21.42 13.37 11.10
CA GLU A 474 22.74 13.07 10.55
C GLU A 474 22.60 12.23 9.26
N PRO A 475 23.42 12.49 8.22
CA PRO A 475 23.48 11.63 7.04
C PRO A 475 23.81 10.18 7.40
N LEU A 476 23.21 9.24 6.70
CA LEU A 476 23.50 7.82 6.91
C LEU A 476 24.95 7.50 6.52
N PRO A 477 25.74 6.81 7.37
CA PRO A 477 27.14 6.48 7.11
C PRO A 477 27.29 5.29 6.17
N LEU A 478 26.78 5.41 4.92
CA LEU A 478 26.68 4.33 3.95
C LEU A 478 28.03 3.68 3.67
N ALA A 479 29.10 4.48 3.47
CA ALA A 479 30.44 3.94 3.17
C ALA A 479 30.96 3.04 4.30
N GLU A 480 30.75 3.42 5.57
CA GLU A 480 31.15 2.64 6.73
C GLU A 480 30.42 1.29 6.77
N TYR A 481 29.08 1.32 6.69
CA TYR A 481 28.28 0.11 6.88
C TYR A 481 28.33 -0.83 5.67
N PHE A 482 28.34 -0.29 4.46
CA PHE A 482 28.50 -1.10 3.25
C PHE A 482 29.89 -1.76 3.23
N GLY A 483 30.93 -1.05 3.69
CA GLY A 483 32.25 -1.63 3.86
C GLY A 483 32.29 -2.86 4.77
N LYS A 484 31.46 -2.90 5.83
CA LYS A 484 31.36 -4.05 6.75
C LYS A 484 30.85 -5.32 6.08
N MET A 485 30.02 -5.17 5.02
CA MET A 485 29.48 -6.30 4.25
C MET A 485 30.20 -6.52 2.90
N GLY A 486 31.38 -5.93 2.74
CA GLY A 486 32.20 -6.13 1.54
C GLY A 486 31.68 -5.37 0.30
N TRP A 487 30.94 -4.30 0.49
CA TRP A 487 30.57 -3.36 -0.57
C TRP A 487 31.39 -2.08 -0.45
N ARG A 488 31.73 -1.50 -1.58
CA ARG A 488 32.33 -0.17 -1.68
C ARG A 488 31.25 0.81 -2.10
N TYR A 489 31.06 1.87 -1.32
CA TYR A 489 30.19 2.98 -1.66
C TYR A 489 31.02 4.24 -1.91
N GLN A 490 30.75 4.92 -3.03
CA GLN A 490 31.32 6.20 -3.39
C GLN A 490 30.18 7.14 -3.82
N PRO A 491 30.00 8.30 -3.14
CA PRO A 491 28.95 9.27 -3.49
C PRO A 491 29.07 9.76 -4.93
N THR A 492 30.30 9.85 -5.42
CA THR A 492 30.64 10.20 -6.79
C THR A 492 31.91 9.47 -7.19
N ALA A 493 31.90 8.83 -8.34
CA ALA A 493 33.06 8.12 -8.85
C ALA A 493 33.14 8.16 -10.38
N PRO A 494 34.34 8.17 -10.96
CA PRO A 494 34.49 7.93 -12.38
C PRO A 494 34.11 6.47 -12.69
N ALA A 495 33.32 6.28 -13.72
CA ALA A 495 32.96 4.96 -14.23
C ALA A 495 33.10 4.93 -15.77
N ARG A 496 33.39 3.75 -16.30
CA ARG A 496 33.30 3.50 -17.74
C ARG A 496 31.99 2.80 -18.04
N ILE A 497 31.15 3.48 -18.80
CA ILE A 497 29.87 2.91 -19.25
C ILE A 497 29.88 2.78 -20.76
N LYS A 498 29.19 1.73 -21.26
CA LYS A 498 28.85 1.68 -22.68
C LYS A 498 27.59 2.50 -22.90
N ALA A 499 27.66 3.44 -23.83
CA ALA A 499 26.53 4.30 -24.15
C ALA A 499 26.59 4.74 -25.62
N PHE A 500 25.47 5.23 -26.12
CA PHE A 500 25.41 5.92 -27.41
C PHE A 500 25.74 7.42 -27.29
N GLY A 501 26.22 7.84 -26.14
CA GLY A 501 26.49 9.21 -25.77
C GLY A 501 25.46 9.73 -24.75
N LYS A 502 25.43 11.06 -24.57
CA LYS A 502 24.45 11.71 -23.69
C LYS A 502 23.09 11.76 -24.41
N LEU A 503 22.14 10.93 -23.97
CA LEU A 503 20.86 10.75 -24.64
C LEU A 503 19.79 10.32 -23.64
N GLY A 504 18.68 11.04 -23.67
CA GLY A 504 17.45 10.70 -22.97
C GLY A 504 16.24 10.83 -23.90
N PHE A 505 15.09 10.38 -23.45
CA PHE A 505 13.83 10.49 -24.19
C PHE A 505 12.73 10.98 -23.27
N ALA A 506 11.83 11.82 -23.81
CA ALA A 506 10.62 12.28 -23.15
C ALA A 506 9.42 12.02 -24.04
N TYR A 507 8.27 11.75 -23.44
CA TYR A 507 7.01 11.61 -24.17
C TYR A 507 6.24 12.92 -24.15
N ASP A 508 5.87 13.39 -25.34
CA ASP A 508 5.01 14.57 -25.55
C ASP A 508 3.56 14.08 -25.69
N GLN A 509 2.79 14.19 -24.63
CA GLN A 509 1.40 13.72 -24.57
C GLN A 509 0.46 14.47 -25.52
N ASN A 510 0.71 15.77 -25.75
CA ASN A 510 -0.16 16.58 -26.61
C ASN A 510 -0.06 16.17 -28.10
N LEU A 511 1.08 15.61 -28.46
CA LEU A 511 1.38 15.22 -29.84
C LEU A 511 1.50 13.71 -30.02
N ASP A 512 1.34 12.93 -28.94
CA ASP A 512 1.53 11.46 -28.93
C ASP A 512 2.87 11.04 -29.55
N GLN A 513 3.99 11.64 -29.09
CA GLN A 513 5.29 11.46 -29.70
C GLN A 513 6.40 11.35 -28.66
N PHE A 514 7.35 10.45 -28.91
CA PHE A 514 8.62 10.41 -28.16
C PHE A 514 9.62 11.40 -28.76
N ARG A 515 10.30 12.16 -27.90
CA ARG A 515 11.31 13.14 -28.28
C ARG A 515 12.62 12.89 -27.59
N ALA A 516 13.72 13.16 -28.30
CA ALA A 516 15.03 13.21 -27.70
C ALA A 516 15.09 14.33 -26.65
N ALA A 517 15.62 14.02 -25.49
CA ALA A 517 15.75 14.92 -24.36
C ALA A 517 17.16 14.84 -23.75
N GLN A 518 17.59 15.91 -23.09
CA GLN A 518 18.90 16.00 -22.41
C GLN A 518 20.09 15.66 -23.32
N THR A 519 20.02 16.02 -24.59
CA THR A 519 21.04 15.69 -25.59
C THR A 519 21.36 16.86 -26.52
N GLN A 520 22.53 16.78 -27.16
CA GLN A 520 22.96 17.64 -28.28
C GLN A 520 23.48 16.75 -29.40
N ALA A 521 23.35 17.20 -30.64
CA ALA A 521 23.65 16.39 -31.81
C ALA A 521 25.10 15.88 -31.88
N ASP A 522 26.04 16.60 -31.33
CA ASP A 522 27.46 16.24 -31.24
C ASP A 522 27.81 15.37 -30.00
N GLN A 523 26.86 15.18 -29.09
CA GLN A 523 27.05 14.44 -27.84
C GLN A 523 26.51 13.00 -27.89
N ASN A 524 25.89 12.59 -28.98
CA ASN A 524 25.35 11.24 -29.15
C ASN A 524 25.66 10.64 -30.52
N ALA A 525 25.69 9.31 -30.57
CA ALA A 525 26.09 8.56 -31.76
C ALA A 525 25.08 8.65 -32.92
N PHE A 526 23.84 9.05 -32.63
CA PHE A 526 22.78 9.20 -33.63
C PHE A 526 22.69 10.61 -34.20
N GLY A 527 23.35 11.60 -33.60
CA GLY A 527 23.25 13.01 -33.98
C GLY A 527 21.88 13.62 -33.70
N LEU A 528 21.19 13.12 -32.65
CA LEU A 528 19.92 13.64 -32.19
C LEU A 528 20.10 14.98 -31.47
N ALA A 529 19.32 15.96 -31.83
CA ALA A 529 19.17 17.21 -31.12
C ALA A 529 18.01 17.15 -30.13
N GLU A 530 18.02 18.03 -29.14
CA GLU A 530 16.92 18.20 -28.20
C GLU A 530 15.61 18.44 -28.95
N GLY A 531 14.56 17.70 -28.60
CA GLY A 531 13.22 17.80 -29.22
C GLY A 531 13.02 17.01 -30.53
N ASP A 532 14.03 16.31 -31.05
CA ASP A 532 13.88 15.43 -32.21
C ASP A 532 12.85 14.33 -31.93
N VAL A 533 11.97 14.09 -32.91
CA VAL A 533 10.91 13.07 -32.78
C VAL A 533 11.44 11.70 -33.16
N ILE A 534 11.32 10.74 -32.24
CA ILE A 534 11.69 9.35 -32.46
C ILE A 534 10.50 8.61 -33.07
N VAL A 535 10.71 7.99 -34.23
CA VAL A 535 9.65 7.34 -35.00
C VAL A 535 9.68 5.81 -34.82
N ALA A 536 10.88 5.21 -34.82
CA ALA A 536 11.04 3.76 -34.71
C ALA A 536 12.42 3.41 -34.15
N VAL A 537 12.52 2.25 -33.54
CA VAL A 537 13.76 1.59 -33.08
C VAL A 537 13.83 0.23 -33.73
N ASP A 538 14.96 -0.10 -34.36
CA ASP A 538 15.21 -1.37 -35.09
C ASP A 538 14.04 -1.76 -36.03
N GLY A 539 13.49 -0.75 -36.72
CA GLY A 539 12.38 -0.91 -37.66
C GLY A 539 10.99 -1.04 -37.03
N GLN A 540 10.87 -1.13 -35.71
CA GLN A 540 9.60 -1.20 -35.00
C GLN A 540 9.11 0.22 -34.67
N PRO A 541 7.89 0.60 -35.07
CA PRO A 541 7.30 1.88 -34.69
C PRO A 541 7.24 2.04 -33.18
N LEU A 542 7.63 3.22 -32.68
CA LEU A 542 7.62 3.52 -31.27
C LEU A 542 6.23 3.95 -30.82
N THR A 543 5.71 3.30 -29.77
CA THR A 543 4.41 3.57 -29.16
C THR A 543 4.56 3.56 -27.64
N MET A 544 3.57 4.11 -26.89
CA MET A 544 3.58 4.04 -25.43
C MET A 544 3.72 2.60 -24.90
N GLN A 545 3.10 1.63 -25.57
CA GLN A 545 3.08 0.23 -25.14
C GLN A 545 4.44 -0.47 -25.28
N ASN A 546 5.29 -0.04 -26.24
CA ASN A 546 6.57 -0.68 -26.50
C ASN A 546 7.80 0.21 -26.24
N ALA A 547 7.58 1.47 -25.88
CA ALA A 547 8.65 2.47 -25.76
C ALA A 547 9.75 2.05 -24.79
N GLU A 548 9.40 1.55 -23.63
CA GLU A 548 10.39 1.14 -22.66
C GLU A 548 11.23 -0.04 -23.17
N GLN A 549 10.58 -1.03 -23.75
CA GLN A 549 11.29 -2.20 -24.33
C GLN A 549 12.25 -1.77 -25.44
N LEU A 550 11.82 -0.87 -26.32
CA LEU A 550 12.60 -0.44 -27.47
C LEU A 550 13.66 0.62 -27.14
N LEU A 551 13.37 1.54 -26.22
CA LEU A 551 14.30 2.62 -25.84
C LEU A 551 15.32 2.20 -24.77
N ARG A 552 15.01 1.21 -23.95
CA ARG A 552 15.93 0.73 -22.91
C ARG A 552 17.30 0.33 -23.45
N PRO A 553 17.44 -0.46 -24.55
CA PRO A 553 18.74 -0.78 -25.13
C PRO A 553 19.49 0.45 -25.66
N VAL A 554 18.79 1.56 -25.92
CA VAL A 554 19.38 2.81 -26.38
C VAL A 554 19.92 3.63 -25.21
N VAL A 555 19.20 3.66 -24.09
CA VAL A 555 19.60 4.42 -22.89
C VAL A 555 20.62 3.63 -22.07
N GLU A 556 20.41 2.31 -21.94
CA GLU A 556 21.21 1.39 -21.12
C GLU A 556 21.67 0.18 -21.93
N PRO A 557 22.62 0.33 -22.87
CA PRO A 557 23.03 -0.77 -23.72
C PRO A 557 23.79 -1.83 -22.92
N ALA A 558 23.12 -2.97 -22.69
CA ALA A 558 23.71 -4.13 -22.02
C ALA A 558 24.78 -4.85 -22.88
N THR A 559 24.72 -4.68 -24.20
CA THR A 559 25.61 -5.33 -25.17
C THR A 559 26.25 -4.30 -26.10
N ALA A 560 27.23 -4.72 -26.88
CA ALA A 560 27.81 -3.89 -27.96
C ALA A 560 27.03 -4.00 -29.29
N ALA A 561 25.76 -4.41 -29.25
CA ALA A 561 24.94 -4.54 -30.43
C ALA A 561 24.62 -3.16 -31.03
N ALA A 562 24.59 -3.09 -32.36
CA ALA A 562 24.14 -1.91 -33.06
C ALA A 562 22.65 -1.72 -32.86
N VAL A 563 22.23 -0.46 -32.74
CA VAL A 563 20.82 -0.06 -32.70
C VAL A 563 20.55 0.89 -33.85
N ARG A 564 19.40 0.75 -34.50
CA ARG A 564 18.96 1.60 -35.59
C ARG A 564 17.79 2.46 -35.14
N LEU A 565 17.96 3.80 -35.19
CA LEU A 565 16.92 4.77 -34.87
C LEU A 565 16.40 5.43 -36.15
N ARG A 566 15.08 5.53 -36.27
CA ARG A 566 14.39 6.41 -37.22
C ARG A 566 13.84 7.61 -36.46
N PHE A 567 14.21 8.80 -36.90
CA PHE A 567 13.84 10.04 -36.24
C PHE A 567 13.70 11.18 -37.25
N ARG A 568 13.17 12.32 -36.83
CA ARG A 568 13.08 13.53 -37.65
C ARG A 568 13.40 14.78 -36.83
N HIS A 569 14.09 15.72 -37.44
CA HIS A 569 14.31 17.06 -36.88
C HIS A 569 13.07 17.94 -37.18
N GLY A 570 12.32 18.33 -36.15
CA GLY A 570 11.10 19.14 -36.28
C GLY A 570 10.10 18.55 -37.29
N SER A 571 9.75 19.31 -38.34
CA SER A 571 8.87 18.87 -39.44
C SER A 571 9.63 18.32 -40.65
N GLY A 572 10.93 18.10 -40.53
CA GLY A 572 11.78 17.59 -41.61
C GLY A 572 11.52 16.11 -41.98
N PRO A 573 12.22 15.61 -43.01
CA PRO A 573 12.09 14.20 -43.41
C PRO A 573 12.58 13.25 -42.33
N VAL A 574 12.01 12.04 -42.30
CA VAL A 574 12.48 10.97 -41.41
C VAL A 574 13.86 10.52 -41.90
N GLN A 575 14.80 10.50 -40.98
CA GLN A 575 16.17 9.99 -41.16
C GLN A 575 16.29 8.66 -40.44
N GLU A 576 17.23 7.85 -40.86
CA GLU A 576 17.61 6.61 -40.20
C GLU A 576 19.10 6.61 -39.93
N ARG A 577 19.51 6.24 -38.73
CA ARG A 577 20.92 6.05 -38.35
C ARG A 577 21.09 4.81 -37.51
N GLU A 578 22.14 4.08 -37.81
CA GLU A 578 22.63 2.94 -37.05
C GLU A 578 23.88 3.35 -36.27
N ALA A 579 23.94 3.00 -34.99
CA ALA A 579 25.08 3.27 -34.15
C ALA A 579 25.41 2.08 -33.26
N VAL A 580 26.67 2.03 -32.80
CA VAL A 580 27.18 1.05 -31.84
C VAL A 580 27.54 1.78 -30.56
N PRO A 581 27.21 1.26 -29.37
CA PRO A 581 27.58 1.91 -28.12
C PRO A 581 29.11 1.90 -27.95
N ARG A 582 29.65 2.99 -27.41
CA ARG A 582 31.09 3.18 -27.13
C ARG A 582 31.31 3.30 -25.63
N GLU A 583 32.54 3.07 -25.19
CA GLU A 583 32.92 3.33 -23.80
C GLU A 583 33.10 4.84 -23.58
N PHE A 584 32.47 5.35 -22.53
CA PHE A 584 32.61 6.72 -22.07
C PHE A 584 33.08 6.71 -20.61
N GLU A 585 33.98 7.62 -20.25
CA GLU A 585 34.22 7.95 -18.85
C GLU A 585 33.15 8.96 -18.44
N VAL A 586 32.39 8.58 -17.43
CA VAL A 586 31.34 9.43 -16.84
C VAL A 586 31.52 9.49 -15.34
N GLU A 587 31.08 10.57 -14.74
CA GLU A 587 30.93 10.64 -13.31
C GLU A 587 29.57 10.06 -12.94
N VAL A 588 29.56 8.95 -12.21
CA VAL A 588 28.33 8.33 -11.70
C VAL A 588 28.14 8.69 -10.23
N LYS A 589 26.89 8.97 -9.85
CA LYS A 589 26.51 9.16 -8.46
C LYS A 589 26.23 7.81 -7.80
N ASN A 590 26.47 7.77 -6.49
CA ASN A 590 26.10 6.64 -5.63
C ASN A 590 26.58 5.28 -6.16
N LEU A 591 27.85 5.20 -6.56
CA LEU A 591 28.43 3.93 -7.00
C LEU A 591 28.48 2.96 -5.83
N VAL A 592 27.84 1.80 -5.98
CA VAL A 592 27.87 0.67 -5.04
C VAL A 592 28.42 -0.55 -5.77
N GLU A 593 29.52 -1.10 -5.30
CA GLU A 593 30.19 -2.25 -5.92
C GLU A 593 30.56 -3.28 -4.88
N THR A 594 30.48 -4.57 -5.24
CA THR A 594 31.05 -5.64 -4.43
C THR A 594 32.57 -5.61 -4.51
N LEU A 595 33.25 -5.63 -3.36
CA LEU A 595 34.70 -5.71 -3.30
C LEU A 595 35.18 -7.04 -3.86
N PRO A 596 36.16 -7.05 -4.80
CA PRO A 596 36.69 -8.30 -5.36
C PRO A 596 37.42 -9.16 -4.31
N THR A 597 37.92 -8.52 -3.24
CA THR A 597 38.64 -9.17 -2.15
C THR A 597 38.01 -8.79 -0.81
N ALA A 598 36.83 -9.38 -0.49
CA ALA A 598 36.23 -9.21 0.82
C ALA A 598 36.91 -10.14 1.85
N THR A 599 37.11 -9.64 3.06
CA THR A 599 37.61 -10.44 4.18
C THR A 599 36.62 -11.53 4.59
N PRO A 600 37.06 -12.61 5.29
CA PRO A 600 36.15 -13.64 5.79
C PRO A 600 35.00 -13.07 6.64
N ALA A 601 35.27 -12.07 7.48
CA ALA A 601 34.24 -11.41 8.30
C ALA A 601 33.21 -10.67 7.45
N GLN A 602 33.64 -9.95 6.41
CA GLN A 602 32.74 -9.27 5.45
C GLN A 602 31.89 -10.29 4.68
N GLN A 603 32.51 -11.38 4.21
CA GLN A 603 31.80 -12.46 3.51
C GLN A 603 30.76 -13.13 4.41
N GLN A 604 31.11 -13.39 5.68
CA GLN A 604 30.20 -13.96 6.66
C GLN A 604 29.00 -13.05 6.92
N LEU A 605 29.21 -11.75 7.12
CA LEU A 605 28.14 -10.79 7.34
C LEU A 605 27.24 -10.66 6.10
N GLN A 606 27.84 -10.54 4.91
CA GLN A 606 27.10 -10.50 3.64
C GLN A 606 26.25 -11.77 3.46
N HIS A 607 26.83 -12.94 3.70
CA HIS A 607 26.12 -14.20 3.61
C HIS A 607 24.93 -14.26 4.58
N ALA A 608 25.15 -13.87 5.84
CA ALA A 608 24.10 -13.86 6.87
C ALA A 608 22.96 -12.84 6.56
N LEU A 609 23.24 -11.74 5.85
CA LEU A 609 22.23 -10.77 5.41
C LEU A 609 21.46 -11.24 4.19
N LEU A 610 22.15 -11.82 3.19
CA LEU A 610 21.58 -12.07 1.86
C LEU A 610 21.17 -13.54 1.62
N LYS A 611 21.61 -14.48 2.47
CA LYS A 611 21.25 -15.91 2.33
C LYS A 611 20.61 -16.51 3.59
N GLY A 612 20.64 -15.79 4.71
CA GLY A 612 20.02 -16.19 5.98
C GLY A 612 20.81 -17.17 6.81
#